data_af40a52dad4125bb73becce704d7f170
#
_entry.id   af40a52dad4125bb73becce704d7f170
#
_cell.length_a   1.000
_cell.length_b   1.000
_cell.length_c   1.000
_cell.angle_alpha   90.00
_cell.angle_beta   90.00
_cell.angle_gamma   90.00
#
_symmetry.space_group_name_H-M   'P 1'
#
loop_
_entity.id
_entity.type
_entity.pdbx_description
1 polymer ?
#
loop_
_entity_poly.entity_id
_entity_poly.type
_entity_poly.pdbx_seq_one_letter_code
_entity_poly.pdbx_strand_id
1 'polypeptide(L)'
;MNYINEIIDGIAKSLFNSFKYPIYIDEIKSDAQFPCFVIETLNTEQTHIMDVRYERRNDFDIMFFVSDDDYIEEQKVQINPVTESLYFDLEYITLSDGSLLNGIDMSHRVTDGILHFKVSYEYHILKVLDKDPMLNLKQHQEVTDNAKNKEN
;
A
#
# COMPACT_ATOMS: atom_id res chain seq x y z
N MET A 1 -6.95 -9.30 -8.59
CA MET A 1 -5.86 -8.95 -7.65
C MET A 1 -6.40 -8.02 -6.57
N ASN A 2 -6.04 -8.27 -5.35
CA ASN A 2 -6.39 -7.37 -4.27
C ASN A 2 -5.23 -6.38 -4.11
N TYR A 3 -5.34 -5.24 -4.76
CA TYR A 3 -4.23 -4.28 -4.81
C TYR A 3 -3.85 -3.74 -3.44
N ILE A 4 -4.82 -3.47 -2.58
CA ILE A 4 -4.52 -2.93 -1.26
C ILE A 4 -3.67 -3.90 -0.45
N ASN A 5 -4.05 -5.17 -0.43
CA ASN A 5 -3.28 -6.19 0.29
C ASN A 5 -1.91 -6.40 -0.34
N GLU A 6 -1.82 -6.34 -1.68
CA GLU A 6 -0.55 -6.47 -2.37
C GLU A 6 0.42 -5.36 -1.98
N ILE A 7 -0.08 -4.14 -1.84
CA ILE A 7 0.74 -3.01 -1.42
C ILE A 7 1.18 -3.18 0.03
N ILE A 8 0.27 -3.58 0.90
CA ILE A 8 0.61 -3.83 2.31
C ILE A 8 1.70 -4.90 2.40
N ASP A 9 1.56 -5.98 1.64
CA ASP A 9 2.57 -7.04 1.62
C ASP A 9 3.91 -6.53 1.09
N GLY A 10 3.89 -5.69 0.07
CA GLY A 10 5.09 -5.10 -0.48
C GLY A 10 5.80 -4.20 0.52
N ILE A 11 5.04 -3.39 1.24
CA ILE A 11 5.58 -2.55 2.31
C ILE A 11 6.17 -3.43 3.41
N ALA A 12 5.43 -4.45 3.84
CA ALA A 12 5.88 -5.33 4.92
C ALA A 12 7.17 -6.05 4.55
N LYS A 13 7.30 -6.52 3.32
CA LYS A 13 8.51 -7.18 2.87
C LYS A 13 9.70 -6.23 2.88
N SER A 14 9.49 -5.01 2.41
CA SER A 14 10.54 -4.01 2.39
C SER A 14 11.02 -3.68 3.81
N LEU A 15 10.08 -3.50 4.73
CA LEU A 15 10.41 -3.23 6.13
C LEU A 15 11.14 -4.41 6.77
N PHE A 16 10.66 -5.61 6.54
CA PHE A 16 11.27 -6.78 7.17
C PHE A 16 12.68 -7.02 6.63
N ASN A 17 12.89 -6.80 5.34
CA ASN A 17 14.22 -6.97 4.75
C ASN A 17 15.24 -5.98 5.34
N SER A 18 14.81 -4.77 5.63
CA SER A 18 15.69 -3.73 6.15
C SER A 18 15.90 -3.83 7.65
N PHE A 19 14.89 -4.16 8.41
CA PHE A 19 14.93 -4.02 9.86
C PHE A 19 14.78 -5.33 10.64
N LYS A 20 14.09 -6.30 10.10
CA LYS A 20 13.83 -7.60 10.78
C LYS A 20 13.00 -7.44 12.04
N TYR A 21 12.22 -6.39 12.17
CA TYR A 21 11.33 -6.19 13.31
C TYR A 21 9.95 -6.75 13.02
N PRO A 22 9.16 -7.07 14.06
CA PRO A 22 7.77 -7.50 13.88
C PRO A 22 6.97 -6.41 13.19
N ILE A 23 6.01 -6.80 12.37
CA ILE A 23 5.15 -5.90 11.62
C ILE A 23 3.70 -6.29 11.90
N TYR A 24 2.92 -5.31 12.33
CA TYR A 24 1.50 -5.50 12.63
C TYR A 24 0.67 -4.67 11.65
N ILE A 25 -0.53 -5.12 11.39
CA ILE A 25 -1.43 -4.45 10.45
C ILE A 25 -2.57 -3.80 11.21
N ASP A 26 -2.78 -2.52 10.93
CA ASP A 26 -3.85 -1.67 11.46
C ASP A 26 -3.73 -1.32 12.94
N GLU A 27 -3.36 -2.24 13.80
CA GLU A 27 -3.26 -1.90 15.22
C GLU A 27 -2.17 -2.72 15.89
N ILE A 28 -1.67 -2.19 16.99
CA ILE A 28 -0.68 -2.88 17.79
C ILE A 28 -1.40 -3.77 18.79
N LYS A 29 -0.96 -5.02 18.88
CA LYS A 29 -1.60 -5.98 19.78
C LYS A 29 -0.99 -5.91 21.17
N SER A 30 -1.76 -6.39 22.16
CA SER A 30 -1.33 -6.34 23.55
C SER A 30 -0.07 -7.15 23.83
N ASP A 31 0.18 -8.18 23.02
CA ASP A 31 1.36 -9.02 23.15
C ASP A 31 2.46 -8.64 22.17
N ALA A 32 2.39 -7.44 21.62
CA ALA A 32 3.36 -6.99 20.62
C ALA A 32 4.76 -6.91 21.18
N GLN A 33 5.72 -7.22 20.34
CA GLN A 33 7.14 -7.14 20.68
C GLN A 33 7.72 -5.86 20.12
N PHE A 34 8.61 -5.22 20.85
CA PHE A 34 9.21 -3.96 20.47
C PHE A 34 10.70 -4.12 20.20
N PRO A 35 11.29 -3.36 19.31
CA PRO A 35 10.61 -2.37 18.45
C PRO A 35 9.80 -3.05 17.36
N CYS A 36 8.81 -2.35 16.85
CA CYS A 36 7.95 -2.93 15.82
C CYS A 36 7.38 -1.85 14.90
N PHE A 37 6.82 -2.30 13.79
CA PHE A 37 6.12 -1.43 12.85
C PHE A 37 4.64 -1.77 12.83
N VAL A 38 3.82 -0.75 12.58
CA VAL A 38 2.40 -0.93 12.30
C VAL A 38 2.11 -0.25 10.98
N ILE A 39 1.46 -0.96 10.07
CA ILE A 39 1.06 -0.42 8.77
C ILE A 39 -0.44 -0.14 8.83
N GLU A 40 -0.81 1.13 8.66
CA GLU A 40 -2.21 1.52 8.66
C GLU A 40 -2.59 2.13 7.33
N THR A 41 -3.70 1.70 6.76
CA THR A 41 -4.24 2.30 5.55
C THR A 41 -5.06 3.52 5.96
N LEU A 42 -4.69 4.69 5.43
CA LEU A 42 -5.36 5.93 5.79
C LEU A 42 -6.51 6.24 4.86
N ASN A 43 -6.25 6.28 3.57
CA ASN A 43 -7.21 6.74 2.59
C ASN A 43 -7.00 6.06 1.25
N THR A 44 -8.10 5.83 0.55
CA THR A 44 -8.06 5.29 -0.82
C THR A 44 -8.93 6.16 -1.69
N GLU A 45 -8.38 6.62 -2.81
CA GLU A 45 -9.11 7.41 -3.78
C GLU A 45 -9.03 6.73 -5.13
N GLN A 46 -10.10 6.78 -5.88
CA GLN A 46 -10.13 6.22 -7.22
C GLN A 46 -10.85 7.17 -8.16
N THR A 47 -10.23 7.39 -9.32
CA THR A 47 -10.77 8.26 -10.35
C THR A 47 -10.92 7.45 -11.63
N HIS A 48 -12.07 7.58 -12.25
CA HIS A 48 -12.32 6.97 -13.56
C HIS A 48 -11.69 7.85 -14.63
N ILE A 49 -10.80 7.29 -15.41
CA ILE A 49 -10.09 8.04 -16.45
C ILE A 49 -10.84 7.95 -17.78
N MET A 50 -11.02 6.75 -18.29
CA MET A 50 -11.80 6.50 -19.50
C MET A 50 -12.06 5.01 -19.63
N ASP A 51 -13.19 4.65 -20.21
CA ASP A 51 -13.60 3.26 -20.45
C ASP A 51 -13.39 2.38 -19.20
N VAL A 52 -12.46 1.45 -19.26
CA VAL A 52 -12.17 0.55 -18.16
C VAL A 52 -10.93 0.97 -17.38
N ARG A 53 -10.44 2.17 -17.61
CA ARG A 53 -9.22 2.64 -16.98
C ARG A 53 -9.52 3.51 -15.79
N TYR A 54 -8.85 3.22 -14.68
CA TYR A 54 -8.99 3.95 -13.43
C TYR A 54 -7.61 4.24 -12.87
N GLU A 55 -7.52 5.34 -12.14
CA GLU A 55 -6.34 5.66 -11.36
C GLU A 55 -6.71 5.55 -9.91
N ARG A 56 -5.90 4.85 -9.13
CA ARG A 56 -6.14 4.71 -7.70
C ARG A 56 -4.94 5.19 -6.92
N ARG A 57 -5.22 5.77 -5.77
CA ARG A 57 -4.19 6.25 -4.85
C ARG A 57 -4.50 5.68 -3.47
N ASN A 58 -3.49 5.10 -2.84
CA ASN A 58 -3.59 4.62 -1.47
C ASN A 58 -2.59 5.35 -0.61
N ASP A 59 -3.05 5.88 0.51
CA ASP A 59 -2.21 6.55 1.50
C ASP A 59 -2.03 5.65 2.70
N PHE A 60 -0.79 5.54 3.18
CA PHE A 60 -0.45 4.70 4.32
C PHE A 60 0.30 5.48 5.37
N ASP A 61 0.11 5.08 6.62
CA ASP A 61 0.90 5.55 7.75
C ASP A 61 1.70 4.34 8.25
N ILE A 62 3.01 4.46 8.19
CA ILE A 62 3.90 3.44 8.70
C ILE A 62 4.38 3.94 10.06
N MET A 63 3.88 3.30 11.12
CA MET A 63 4.24 3.72 12.47
C MET A 63 5.39 2.86 12.98
N PHE A 64 6.32 3.49 13.65
CA PHE A 64 7.43 2.78 14.28
C PHE A 64 7.39 3.03 15.78
N PHE A 65 7.30 1.93 16.52
CA PHE A 65 7.26 1.97 17.98
C PHE A 65 8.59 1.48 18.52
N VAL A 66 9.20 2.28 19.36
CA VAL A 66 10.40 1.91 20.08
C VAL A 66 9.97 1.19 21.36
N SER A 67 10.88 0.84 22.22
CA SER A 67 10.55 0.20 23.48
C SER A 67 9.72 1.12 24.38
N ASP A 68 8.78 0.55 25.13
CA ASP A 68 7.96 1.30 26.05
C ASP A 68 8.75 1.99 27.16
N ASP A 69 9.94 1.48 27.46
CA ASP A 69 10.70 1.91 28.61
C ASP A 69 11.65 3.06 28.32
N ASP A 70 11.77 3.48 27.06
CA ASP A 70 12.73 4.52 26.71
C ASP A 70 12.17 5.91 26.93
N TYR A 71 13.03 6.84 27.32
CA TYR A 71 12.66 8.24 27.43
C TYR A 71 12.53 8.83 26.04
N ILE A 72 11.71 9.86 25.92
CA ILE A 72 11.41 10.49 24.62
C ILE A 72 12.68 10.90 23.86
N GLU A 73 13.66 11.43 24.56
CA GLU A 73 14.91 11.85 23.91
C GLU A 73 15.67 10.67 23.34
N GLU A 74 15.73 9.57 24.07
CA GLU A 74 16.40 8.37 23.59
C GLU A 74 15.64 7.75 22.42
N GLN A 75 14.32 7.86 22.45
CA GLN A 75 13.48 7.37 21.36
C GLN A 75 13.81 8.07 20.06
N LYS A 76 14.02 9.38 20.08
CA LYS A 76 14.35 10.12 18.86
C LYS A 76 15.68 9.67 18.25
N VAL A 77 16.65 9.34 19.08
CA VAL A 77 17.94 8.85 18.61
C VAL A 77 17.75 7.51 17.86
N GLN A 78 16.81 6.68 18.32
CA GLN A 78 16.51 5.41 17.66
C GLN A 78 15.63 5.60 16.44
N ILE A 79 14.72 6.56 16.48
CA ILE A 79 13.76 6.82 15.40
C ILE A 79 14.43 7.42 14.17
N ASN A 80 15.36 8.36 14.36
CA ASN A 80 15.93 9.08 13.23
C ASN A 80 16.60 8.18 12.18
N PRO A 81 17.45 7.21 12.56
CA PRO A 81 18.04 6.33 11.56
C PRO A 81 16.99 5.50 10.81
N VAL A 82 15.94 5.08 11.50
CA VAL A 82 14.86 4.33 10.87
C VAL A 82 14.15 5.22 9.86
N THR A 83 13.88 6.48 10.25
CA THR A 83 13.21 7.43 9.36
C THR A 83 14.01 7.65 8.08
N GLU A 84 15.32 7.88 8.21
CA GLU A 84 16.17 8.09 7.05
C GLU A 84 16.12 6.89 6.10
N SER A 85 16.13 5.69 6.65
CA SER A 85 16.08 4.48 5.85
C SER A 85 14.74 4.33 5.14
N LEU A 86 13.63 4.68 5.80
CA LEU A 86 12.30 4.52 5.22
C LEU A 86 12.12 5.32 3.94
N TYR A 87 12.72 6.51 3.85
CA TYR A 87 12.60 7.32 2.63
C TYR A 87 13.13 6.58 1.39
N PHE A 88 14.08 5.68 1.58
CA PHE A 88 14.62 4.90 0.46
C PHE A 88 14.01 3.50 0.40
N ASP A 89 13.74 2.88 1.54
CA ASP A 89 13.16 1.53 1.57
C ASP A 89 11.77 1.47 0.98
N LEU A 90 11.00 2.54 1.12
CA LEU A 90 9.62 2.59 0.64
C LEU A 90 9.46 3.34 -0.67
N GLU A 91 10.58 3.79 -1.25
CA GLU A 91 10.53 4.48 -2.54
C GLU A 91 10.00 3.57 -3.64
N TYR A 92 10.42 2.30 -3.64
CA TYR A 92 9.89 1.30 -4.56
C TYR A 92 9.53 0.05 -3.78
N ILE A 93 8.30 -0.40 -3.93
CA ILE A 93 7.89 -1.69 -3.38
C ILE A 93 7.57 -2.62 -4.52
N THR A 94 7.73 -3.92 -4.28
CA THR A 94 7.49 -4.95 -5.29
C THR A 94 6.21 -5.69 -4.96
N LEU A 95 5.33 -5.78 -5.94
CA LEU A 95 4.10 -6.55 -5.80
C LEU A 95 4.36 -8.02 -6.15
N SER A 96 3.38 -8.87 -5.90
CA SER A 96 3.53 -10.31 -6.09
C SER A 96 3.79 -10.70 -7.56
N ASP A 97 3.35 -9.88 -8.50
CA ASP A 97 3.60 -10.13 -9.93
C ASP A 97 4.95 -9.58 -10.40
N GLY A 98 5.75 -9.06 -9.49
CA GLY A 98 7.06 -8.50 -9.81
C GLY A 98 7.05 -7.04 -10.23
N SER A 99 5.88 -6.42 -10.36
CA SER A 99 5.81 -5.01 -10.71
C SER A 99 6.24 -4.14 -9.56
N LEU A 100 6.73 -2.96 -9.87
CA LEU A 100 7.19 -1.99 -8.88
C LEU A 100 6.21 -0.84 -8.79
N LEU A 101 5.96 -0.39 -7.56
CA LEU A 101 5.23 0.84 -7.33
C LEU A 101 6.15 1.86 -6.69
N ASN A 102 6.04 3.10 -7.16
CA ASN A 102 6.84 4.20 -6.66
C ASN A 102 6.10 4.92 -5.53
N GLY A 103 6.75 5.03 -4.38
CA GLY A 103 6.21 5.78 -3.26
C GLY A 103 6.37 7.28 -3.49
N ILE A 104 5.30 8.03 -3.22
CA ILE A 104 5.28 9.47 -3.43
C ILE A 104 4.74 10.16 -2.18
N ASP A 105 4.92 11.46 -2.14
CA ASP A 105 4.38 12.31 -1.05
C ASP A 105 4.80 11.81 0.33
N MET A 106 6.07 11.47 0.45
CA MET A 106 6.60 10.97 1.70
C MET A 106 6.87 12.10 2.68
N SER A 107 6.43 11.89 3.90
CA SER A 107 6.70 12.82 4.99
C SER A 107 6.64 12.06 6.30
N HIS A 108 7.14 12.67 7.37
CA HIS A 108 7.10 12.02 8.66
C HIS A 108 6.95 13.04 9.79
N ARG A 109 6.50 12.56 10.93
CA ARG A 109 6.49 13.32 12.15
C ARG A 109 6.57 12.34 13.32
N VAL A 110 6.98 12.83 14.47
CA VAL A 110 7.01 12.05 15.69
C VAL A 110 5.98 12.65 16.65
N THR A 111 5.06 11.82 17.14
CA THR A 111 4.02 12.24 18.08
C THR A 111 4.00 11.22 19.21
N ASP A 112 4.14 11.71 20.44
CA ASP A 112 4.13 10.86 21.64
C ASP A 112 5.16 9.73 21.58
N GLY A 113 6.32 10.01 21.03
CA GLY A 113 7.39 9.04 20.92
C GLY A 113 7.21 8.02 19.83
N ILE A 114 6.19 8.16 18.99
CA ILE A 114 5.90 7.23 17.89
C ILE A 114 6.17 7.92 16.57
N LEU A 115 6.94 7.28 15.72
CA LEU A 115 7.18 7.77 14.36
C LEU A 115 5.94 7.49 13.52
N HIS A 116 5.49 8.51 12.79
CA HIS A 116 4.44 8.37 11.78
C HIS A 116 5.05 8.74 10.43
N PHE A 117 5.25 7.75 9.59
CA PHE A 117 5.82 7.97 8.27
C PHE A 117 4.72 7.75 7.22
N LYS A 118 4.42 8.78 6.45
CA LYS A 118 3.37 8.71 5.46
C LYS A 118 3.94 8.50 4.08
N VAL A 119 3.31 7.64 3.33
CA VAL A 119 3.69 7.36 1.95
C VAL A 119 2.43 7.04 1.16
N SER A 120 2.42 7.44 -0.11
CA SER A 120 1.30 7.17 -1.00
C SER A 120 1.79 6.42 -2.22
N TYR A 121 0.92 5.58 -2.76
CA TYR A 121 1.19 4.84 -4.00
C TYR A 121 0.03 5.09 -4.97
N GLU A 122 0.38 5.52 -6.18
CA GLU A 122 -0.60 5.74 -7.24
C GLU A 122 -0.37 4.72 -8.34
N TYR A 123 -1.44 4.18 -8.88
CA TYR A 123 -1.35 3.17 -9.93
C TYR A 123 -2.62 3.15 -10.76
N HIS A 124 -2.50 2.57 -11.95
CA HIS A 124 -3.62 2.46 -12.85
C HIS A 124 -4.21 1.05 -12.78
N ILE A 125 -5.52 0.98 -12.87
CA ILE A 125 -6.23 -0.28 -12.85
C ILE A 125 -7.10 -0.37 -14.09
N LEU A 126 -7.13 -1.55 -14.69
CA LEU A 126 -8.08 -1.86 -15.76
C LEU A 126 -9.21 -2.69 -15.14
N LYS A 127 -10.42 -2.17 -15.27
CA LYS A 127 -11.57 -2.93 -14.80
C LYS A 127 -11.77 -4.13 -15.70
N VAL A 128 -11.81 -5.31 -15.12
CA VAL A 128 -12.05 -6.53 -15.87
C VAL A 128 -13.56 -6.70 -16.00
N LEU A 129 -14.03 -6.67 -17.23
CA LEU A 129 -15.43 -6.90 -17.48
C LEU A 129 -15.71 -8.40 -17.45
N ASP A 130 -16.80 -8.76 -16.78
CA ASP A 130 -17.21 -10.14 -16.73
C ASP A 130 -17.68 -10.55 -18.12
N LYS A 131 -17.04 -11.56 -18.70
CA LYS A 131 -17.40 -12.01 -20.00
C LYS A 131 -18.13 -13.31 -19.95
N ASP A 132 -19.14 -13.38 -19.17
CA ASP A 132 -20.03 -14.52 -19.23
C ASP A 132 -20.64 -14.53 -20.65
N PRO A 133 -20.33 -15.51 -21.47
CA PRO A 133 -20.77 -15.53 -22.85
C PRO A 133 -22.28 -15.39 -23.01
N MET A 134 -23.02 -15.95 -22.11
CA MET A 134 -24.46 -15.87 -22.23
C MET A 134 -24.99 -14.49 -21.98
N LEU A 135 -24.42 -13.82 -21.01
CA LEU A 135 -24.84 -12.47 -20.72
C LEU A 135 -24.39 -11.52 -21.79
N ASN A 136 -23.16 -11.70 -22.25
CA ASN A 136 -22.64 -10.82 -23.26
C ASN A 136 -23.43 -10.89 -24.54
N LEU A 137 -23.85 -12.05 -24.94
CA LEU A 137 -24.63 -12.16 -26.13
C LEU A 137 -25.91 -11.40 -26.05
N LYS A 138 -26.48 -11.31 -24.88
CA LYS A 138 -27.70 -10.66 -24.77
C LYS A 138 -27.59 -9.18 -24.67
N GLN A 139 -26.60 -8.72 -24.04
CA GLN A 139 -26.59 -7.35 -23.80
C GLN A 139 -25.68 -6.61 -24.63
N HIS A 140 -24.80 -7.30 -25.28
CA HIS A 140 -23.90 -6.59 -25.88
C HIS A 140 -24.01 -6.50 -27.24
N GLN A 141 -24.76 -7.14 -27.69
CA GLN A 141 -24.90 -7.15 -28.88
C GLN A 141 -24.98 -5.96 -29.39
N GLU A 142 -25.09 -5.23 -28.88
CA GLU A 142 -25.11 -4.11 -29.33
C GLU A 142 -23.96 -3.42 -29.25
N VAL A 143 -23.28 -3.88 -29.02
CA VAL A 143 -22.21 -3.14 -28.93
C VAL A 143 -21.22 -3.44 -29.75
N THR A 144 -21.24 -4.37 -30.11
CA THR A 144 -20.41 -4.54 -30.47
C THR A 144 -20.16 -4.85 -31.25
N ASP A 145 -20.52 -5.52 -31.67
CA ASP A 145 -20.26 -5.70 -32.18
C ASP A 145 -19.71 -5.21 -32.61
N ASN A 146 -19.45 -5.64 -32.60
CA ASN A 146 -18.74 -5.13 -32.68
C ASN A 146 -17.97 -5.20 -32.43
N ALA A 147 -17.98 -5.83 -32.29
CA ALA A 147 -17.29 -5.86 -31.93
C ALA A 147 -17.05 -6.65 -31.83
N LYS A 148 -17.37 -7.63 -31.89
CA LYS A 148 -17.30 -8.21 -31.56
C LYS A 148 -16.89 -8.57 -31.65
N ASN A 149 -17.01 -9.36 -32.03
CA ASN A 149 -16.87 -9.63 -31.79
C ASN A 149 -16.42 -9.99 -31.58
N LYS A 150 -16.43 -10.70 -31.50
CA LYS A 150 -16.22 -10.95 -30.95
C LYS A 150 -15.99 -11.41 -30.51
N GLU A 151 -16.10 -12.20 -30.53
CA GLU A 151 -16.16 -12.52 -29.84
C GLU A 151 -16.10 -12.60 -29.48
N ASN A 152 -16.36 -13.26 -29.85
CA ASN A 152 -16.48 -13.18 -29.26
C ASN A 152 -16.28 -13.06 -28.87
#